data_19fc22367eff439a95a4b014fcb63636
#
_entry.id   19fc22367eff439a95a4b014fcb63636
#
_cell.length_a   1.000
_cell.length_b   1.000
_cell.length_c   1.000
_cell.angle_alpha   90.00
_cell.angle_beta   90.00
_cell.angle_gamma   90.00
#
_symmetry.space_group_name_H-M   'P 1'
#
loop_
_entity.id
_entity.type
_entity.pdbx_description
1 polymer ?
#
loop_
_entity_poly.entity_id
_entity_poly.type
_entity_poly.pdbx_seq_one_letter_code
_entity_poly.pdbx_strand_id
1 'polypeptide(L)'
;MSLALAHKRRTLALGNTAVAALAAAASLAYSPADALSSPANARKHLLLQEAALDQDLARISAINGLAGRQSLKREELLPKYQEYVQRYCESGLNFPNRVAVQVMVWLFDTAQFEDALELADFLIEQGQQMPERFKRRDIPTFVADAVCEWAYAEYTAKRSPEPYLSDLLPRVDGEWNLTEQIPSKYHKLIGMRAMEAEQWETALKHLERSTELYAQAGNNTRIKQIRRTLEKQTAANPATE
;
A
#
# COMPACT_ATOMS: atom_id res chain seq x y z
N MET A 1 11.81 -39.96 -17.32
CA MET A 1 10.66 -40.34 -18.18
C MET A 1 10.18 -39.14 -18.95
N SER A 2 9.98 -39.24 -20.27
CA SER A 2 9.54 -38.10 -21.09
C SER A 2 8.11 -37.70 -20.79
N LEU A 3 7.87 -36.37 -20.61
CA LEU A 3 6.56 -35.74 -20.42
C LEU A 3 5.54 -36.18 -21.51
N ALA A 4 6.00 -36.41 -22.73
CA ALA A 4 5.20 -36.93 -23.86
C ALA A 4 4.66 -38.35 -23.63
N LEU A 5 5.41 -39.21 -22.98
CA LEU A 5 5.01 -40.58 -22.64
C LEU A 5 4.00 -40.61 -21.48
N ALA A 6 4.13 -39.69 -20.51
CA ALA A 6 3.18 -39.52 -19.42
C ALA A 6 1.87 -38.96 -19.95
N HIS A 7 1.90 -38.01 -20.88
CA HIS A 7 0.70 -37.45 -21.52
C HIS A 7 -0.01 -38.51 -22.36
N LYS A 8 0.69 -39.29 -23.16
CA LYS A 8 0.13 -40.38 -24.00
C LYS A 8 -0.53 -41.47 -23.16
N ARG A 9 0.04 -41.86 -22.02
CA ARG A 9 -0.56 -42.79 -21.06
C ARG A 9 -1.82 -42.25 -20.42
N ARG A 10 -1.83 -40.95 -20.10
CA ARG A 10 -3.00 -40.26 -19.49
C ARG A 10 -4.16 -40.14 -20.46
N THR A 11 -3.90 -39.84 -21.72
CA THR A 11 -4.93 -39.77 -22.78
C THR A 11 -5.52 -41.13 -23.13
N LEU A 12 -4.71 -42.18 -23.12
CA LEU A 12 -5.18 -43.56 -23.34
C LEU A 12 -6.00 -44.10 -22.16
N ALA A 13 -5.66 -43.70 -20.92
CA ALA A 13 -6.38 -44.13 -19.71
C ALA A 13 -7.75 -43.44 -19.53
N LEU A 14 -7.95 -42.24 -20.09
CA LEU A 14 -9.19 -41.44 -19.92
C LEU A 14 -10.24 -41.73 -21.03
N GLY A 15 -9.89 -42.43 -22.10
CA GLY A 15 -10.78 -42.67 -23.24
C GLY A 15 -11.16 -41.42 -24.04
N ASN A 16 -11.59 -41.59 -25.27
CA ASN A 16 -11.92 -40.49 -26.19
C ASN A 16 -13.02 -39.53 -25.68
N THR A 17 -13.93 -40.00 -24.85
CA THR A 17 -15.04 -39.22 -24.29
C THR A 17 -14.56 -38.22 -23.21
N ALA A 18 -13.59 -38.63 -22.39
CA ALA A 18 -13.05 -37.74 -21.35
C ALA A 18 -12.11 -36.68 -21.97
N VAL A 19 -11.38 -37.02 -23.04
CA VAL A 19 -10.55 -36.08 -23.79
C VAL A 19 -11.41 -35.03 -24.50
N ALA A 20 -12.52 -35.46 -25.09
CA ALA A 20 -13.49 -34.54 -25.72
C ALA A 20 -14.18 -33.63 -24.68
N ALA A 21 -14.51 -34.14 -23.50
CA ALA A 21 -15.06 -33.34 -22.39
C ALA A 21 -14.05 -32.32 -21.84
N LEU A 22 -12.77 -32.72 -21.71
CA LEU A 22 -11.68 -31.81 -21.31
C LEU A 22 -11.37 -30.76 -22.39
N ALA A 23 -11.44 -31.11 -23.67
CA ALA A 23 -11.29 -30.17 -24.78
C ALA A 23 -12.50 -29.22 -24.89
N ALA A 24 -13.71 -29.72 -24.65
CA ALA A 24 -14.92 -28.90 -24.60
C ALA A 24 -14.91 -27.93 -23.39
N ALA A 25 -14.44 -28.38 -22.22
CA ALA A 25 -14.24 -27.51 -21.05
C ALA A 25 -13.14 -26.44 -21.29
N ALA A 26 -12.10 -26.79 -22.07
CA ALA A 26 -11.06 -25.83 -22.45
C ALA A 26 -11.53 -24.82 -23.52
N SER A 27 -12.62 -25.13 -24.26
CA SER A 27 -13.18 -24.30 -25.32
C SER A 27 -14.40 -23.47 -24.88
N LEU A 28 -14.81 -23.56 -23.59
CA LEU A 28 -15.82 -22.64 -23.05
C LEU A 28 -15.35 -21.20 -23.28
N ALA A 29 -16.15 -20.44 -24.00
CA ALA A 29 -15.89 -19.04 -24.25
C ALA A 29 -15.62 -18.34 -22.91
N TYR A 30 -14.54 -17.59 -22.82
CA TYR A 30 -14.23 -16.79 -21.64
C TYR A 30 -15.43 -15.91 -21.28
N SER A 31 -15.93 -16.06 -20.06
CA SER A 31 -16.97 -15.20 -19.50
C SER A 31 -16.36 -14.35 -18.38
N PRO A 32 -16.48 -13.02 -18.42
CA PRO A 32 -16.05 -12.17 -17.31
C PRO A 32 -16.71 -12.53 -15.98
N ALA A 33 -17.95 -13.06 -16.01
CA ALA A 33 -18.67 -13.51 -14.81
C ALA A 33 -18.00 -14.71 -14.13
N ASP A 34 -17.34 -15.59 -14.92
CA ASP A 34 -16.65 -16.78 -14.42
C ASP A 34 -15.13 -16.59 -14.33
N ALA A 35 -14.65 -15.35 -14.45
CA ALA A 35 -13.24 -15.02 -14.58
C ALA A 35 -12.37 -15.58 -13.46
N LEU A 36 -12.87 -15.59 -12.24
CA LEU A 36 -12.14 -16.06 -11.03
C LEU A 36 -12.69 -17.39 -10.49
N SER A 37 -13.56 -18.08 -11.22
CA SER A 37 -14.15 -19.37 -10.82
C SER A 37 -13.16 -20.55 -10.83
N SER A 38 -12.03 -20.41 -11.52
CA SER A 38 -10.96 -21.41 -11.55
C SER A 38 -9.60 -20.76 -11.78
N PRO A 39 -8.49 -21.39 -11.36
CA PRO A 39 -7.12 -20.87 -11.59
C PRO A 39 -6.80 -20.63 -13.08
N ALA A 40 -7.34 -21.45 -13.97
CA ALA A 40 -7.12 -21.29 -15.42
C ALA A 40 -7.85 -20.06 -15.98
N ASN A 41 -9.09 -19.83 -15.56
CA ASN A 41 -9.85 -18.64 -15.94
C ASN A 41 -9.25 -17.38 -15.30
N ALA A 42 -8.86 -17.45 -14.02
CA ALA A 42 -8.19 -16.36 -13.32
C ALA A 42 -6.92 -15.88 -14.05
N ARG A 43 -6.10 -16.82 -14.53
CA ARG A 43 -4.90 -16.49 -15.31
C ARG A 43 -5.22 -15.81 -16.65
N LYS A 44 -6.22 -16.29 -17.37
CA LYS A 44 -6.66 -15.64 -18.63
C LYS A 44 -7.18 -14.23 -18.37
N HIS A 45 -7.99 -14.07 -17.33
CA HIS A 45 -8.54 -12.78 -16.94
C HIS A 45 -7.45 -11.80 -16.52
N LEU A 46 -6.50 -12.25 -15.70
CA LEU A 46 -5.33 -11.45 -15.30
C LEU A 46 -4.57 -10.92 -16.52
N LEU A 47 -4.26 -11.75 -17.50
CA LEU A 47 -3.56 -11.31 -18.71
C LEU A 47 -4.31 -10.22 -19.48
N LEU A 48 -5.65 -10.30 -19.55
CA LEU A 48 -6.46 -9.24 -20.16
C LEU A 48 -6.42 -7.95 -19.35
N GLN A 49 -6.50 -8.06 -18.02
CA GLN A 49 -6.41 -6.90 -17.13
C GLN A 49 -5.02 -6.26 -17.17
N GLU A 50 -3.96 -7.04 -17.24
CA GLU A 50 -2.60 -6.53 -17.39
C GLU A 50 -2.38 -5.80 -18.71
N ALA A 51 -2.89 -6.34 -19.82
CA ALA A 51 -2.82 -5.67 -21.11
C ALA A 51 -3.59 -4.32 -21.12
N ALA A 52 -4.75 -4.29 -20.47
CA ALA A 52 -5.51 -3.04 -20.28
C ALA A 52 -4.76 -2.06 -19.38
N LEU A 53 -4.13 -2.55 -18.32
CA LEU A 53 -3.33 -1.75 -17.41
C LEU A 53 -2.15 -1.09 -18.11
N ASP A 54 -1.44 -1.80 -18.98
CA ASP A 54 -0.31 -1.24 -19.73
C ASP A 54 -0.75 -0.09 -20.65
N GLN A 55 -1.91 -0.20 -21.28
CA GLN A 55 -2.50 0.90 -22.07
C GLN A 55 -2.84 2.11 -21.19
N ASP A 56 -3.43 1.88 -20.01
CA ASP A 56 -3.81 2.95 -19.09
C ASP A 56 -2.58 3.62 -18.47
N LEU A 57 -1.51 2.87 -18.17
CA LEU A 57 -0.25 3.45 -17.72
C LEU A 57 0.39 4.34 -18.80
N ALA A 58 0.27 3.97 -20.07
CA ALA A 58 0.70 4.82 -21.18
C ALA A 58 -0.15 6.10 -21.28
N ARG A 59 -1.48 6.01 -21.08
CA ARG A 59 -2.38 7.19 -21.01
C ARG A 59 -1.97 8.14 -19.88
N ILE A 60 -1.72 7.62 -18.67
CA ILE A 60 -1.25 8.43 -17.53
C ILE A 60 0.07 9.13 -17.88
N SER A 61 1.00 8.41 -18.51
CA SER A 61 2.31 8.94 -18.87
C SER A 61 2.24 10.08 -19.90
N ALA A 62 1.25 10.06 -20.77
CA ALA A 62 1.02 11.11 -21.77
C ALA A 62 0.49 12.43 -21.16
N ILE A 63 -0.02 12.42 -19.93
CA ILE A 63 -0.52 13.61 -19.24
C ILE A 63 0.63 14.32 -18.53
N ASN A 64 0.87 15.59 -18.84
CA ASN A 64 1.98 16.37 -18.27
C ASN A 64 1.71 16.89 -16.85
N GLY A 65 0.47 17.05 -16.41
CA GLY A 65 0.12 17.63 -15.12
C GLY A 65 -0.21 16.59 -14.06
N LEU A 66 0.23 16.82 -12.80
CA LEU A 66 -0.12 15.94 -11.68
C LEU A 66 -1.64 15.88 -11.47
N ALA A 67 -2.31 17.02 -11.46
CA ALA A 67 -3.76 17.11 -11.27
C ALA A 67 -4.53 16.30 -12.33
N GLY A 68 -4.15 16.41 -13.60
CA GLY A 68 -4.77 15.64 -14.68
C GLY A 68 -4.54 14.12 -14.54
N ARG A 69 -3.34 13.72 -14.11
CA ARG A 69 -3.06 12.31 -13.81
C ARG A 69 -3.92 11.77 -12.66
N GLN A 70 -4.11 12.57 -11.61
CA GLN A 70 -4.94 12.19 -10.46
C GLN A 70 -6.42 12.15 -10.82
N SER A 71 -6.92 13.11 -11.63
CA SER A 71 -8.30 13.09 -12.14
C SER A 71 -8.55 11.83 -12.96
N LEU A 72 -7.68 11.51 -13.93
CA LEU A 72 -7.82 10.27 -14.72
C LEU A 72 -7.87 9.02 -13.83
N LYS A 73 -6.98 8.91 -12.84
CA LYS A 73 -6.98 7.78 -11.91
C LYS A 73 -8.28 7.68 -11.14
N ARG A 74 -8.77 8.78 -10.57
CA ARG A 74 -9.95 8.82 -9.71
C ARG A 74 -11.25 8.58 -10.48
N GLU A 75 -11.38 9.23 -11.63
CA GLU A 75 -12.67 9.30 -12.35
C GLU A 75 -12.87 8.15 -13.34
N GLU A 76 -11.78 7.61 -13.89
CA GLU A 76 -11.88 6.56 -14.90
C GLU A 76 -11.23 5.25 -14.47
N LEU A 77 -9.96 5.29 -14.00
CA LEU A 77 -9.19 4.06 -13.86
C LEU A 77 -9.56 3.28 -12.61
N LEU A 78 -9.69 3.92 -11.46
CA LEU A 78 -10.10 3.24 -10.23
C LEU A 78 -11.47 2.56 -10.39
N PRO A 79 -12.53 3.24 -10.89
CA PRO A 79 -13.80 2.57 -11.16
C PRO A 79 -13.69 1.41 -12.15
N LYS A 80 -12.85 1.53 -13.17
CA LYS A 80 -12.65 0.47 -14.19
C LYS A 80 -12.11 -0.83 -13.58
N TYR A 81 -11.19 -0.74 -12.60
CA TYR A 81 -10.54 -1.91 -12.01
C TYR A 81 -11.17 -2.38 -10.70
N GLN A 82 -12.07 -1.60 -10.10
CA GLN A 82 -12.64 -1.88 -8.78
C GLN A 82 -13.33 -3.25 -8.71
N GLU A 83 -14.18 -3.58 -9.69
CA GLU A 83 -14.88 -4.87 -9.71
C GLU A 83 -13.91 -6.06 -9.79
N TYR A 84 -12.85 -5.93 -10.60
CA TYR A 84 -11.83 -6.97 -10.71
C TYR A 84 -11.09 -7.18 -9.39
N VAL A 85 -10.66 -6.09 -8.74
CA VAL A 85 -9.91 -6.16 -7.47
C VAL A 85 -10.78 -6.72 -6.37
N GLN A 86 -12.02 -6.27 -6.23
CA GLN A 86 -12.98 -6.79 -5.27
C GLN A 86 -13.18 -8.29 -5.43
N ARG A 87 -13.45 -8.76 -6.63
CA ARG A 87 -13.59 -10.18 -6.93
C ARG A 87 -12.31 -10.98 -6.65
N TYR A 88 -11.15 -10.41 -6.90
CA TYR A 88 -9.88 -11.04 -6.55
C TYR A 88 -9.75 -11.22 -5.04
N CYS A 89 -10.03 -10.19 -4.24
CA CYS A 89 -10.01 -10.28 -2.78
C CYS A 89 -10.99 -11.35 -2.25
N GLU A 90 -12.20 -11.44 -2.84
CA GLU A 90 -13.25 -12.38 -2.44
C GLU A 90 -12.99 -13.83 -2.91
N SER A 91 -12.14 -14.02 -3.92
CA SER A 91 -11.95 -15.33 -4.58
C SER A 91 -11.19 -16.37 -3.75
N GLY A 92 -10.43 -15.93 -2.73
CA GLY A 92 -9.50 -16.78 -1.98
C GLY A 92 -8.31 -17.29 -2.82
N LEU A 93 -8.15 -16.82 -4.06
CA LEU A 93 -7.02 -17.18 -4.90
C LEU A 93 -5.78 -16.35 -4.54
N ASN A 94 -4.61 -16.99 -4.55
CA ASN A 94 -3.33 -16.31 -4.36
C ASN A 94 -2.46 -16.55 -5.60
N PHE A 95 -2.23 -15.51 -6.36
CA PHE A 95 -1.30 -15.47 -7.49
C PHE A 95 -0.71 -14.05 -7.63
N PRO A 96 0.49 -13.88 -8.21
CA PRO A 96 1.04 -12.55 -8.45
C PRO A 96 0.07 -11.67 -9.24
N ASN A 97 -0.39 -10.58 -8.62
CA ASN A 97 -1.44 -9.71 -9.18
C ASN A 97 -0.97 -8.26 -9.27
N ARG A 98 -0.27 -7.97 -10.35
CA ARG A 98 0.25 -6.62 -10.65
C ARG A 98 -0.86 -5.57 -10.76
N VAL A 99 -2.06 -5.97 -11.17
CA VAL A 99 -3.21 -5.06 -11.33
C VAL A 99 -3.69 -4.57 -9.97
N ALA A 100 -3.91 -5.49 -9.01
CA ALA A 100 -4.34 -5.13 -7.67
C ALA A 100 -3.30 -4.25 -6.95
N VAL A 101 -2.01 -4.56 -7.08
CA VAL A 101 -0.93 -3.72 -6.51
C VAL A 101 -0.91 -2.34 -7.16
N GLN A 102 -1.15 -2.23 -8.48
CA GLN A 102 -1.21 -0.94 -9.15
C GLN A 102 -2.43 -0.11 -8.73
N VAL A 103 -3.57 -0.75 -8.49
CA VAL A 103 -4.78 -0.08 -7.97
C VAL A 103 -4.52 0.45 -6.57
N MET A 104 -3.89 -0.33 -5.69
CA MET A 104 -3.45 0.16 -4.37
C MET A 104 -2.59 1.43 -4.50
N VAL A 105 -1.60 1.45 -5.39
CA VAL A 105 -0.78 2.65 -5.64
C VAL A 105 -1.63 3.85 -6.08
N TRP A 106 -2.62 3.64 -6.94
CA TRP A 106 -3.50 4.74 -7.39
C TRP A 106 -4.43 5.25 -6.29
N LEU A 107 -4.88 4.39 -5.39
CA LEU A 107 -5.65 4.80 -4.21
C LEU A 107 -4.83 5.73 -3.31
N PHE A 108 -3.57 5.40 -3.02
CA PHE A 108 -2.64 6.31 -2.31
C PHE A 108 -2.40 7.61 -3.09
N ASP A 109 -2.13 7.53 -4.38
CA ASP A 109 -1.91 8.69 -5.25
C ASP A 109 -3.10 9.67 -5.27
N THR A 110 -4.30 9.17 -5.03
CA THR A 110 -5.56 9.95 -5.02
C THR A 110 -6.10 10.23 -3.63
N ALA A 111 -5.32 9.92 -2.59
CA ALA A 111 -5.65 10.14 -1.17
C ALA A 111 -6.93 9.42 -0.69
N GLN A 112 -7.23 8.24 -1.27
CA GLN A 112 -8.29 7.34 -0.82
C GLN A 112 -7.70 6.33 0.18
N PHE A 113 -7.29 6.82 1.37
CA PHE A 113 -6.45 6.06 2.30
C PHE A 113 -7.17 4.88 2.95
N GLU A 114 -8.47 4.96 3.20
CA GLU A 114 -9.24 3.87 3.80
C GLU A 114 -9.18 2.63 2.90
N ASP A 115 -9.64 2.77 1.66
CA ASP A 115 -9.59 1.69 0.67
C ASP A 115 -8.16 1.24 0.35
N ALA A 116 -7.22 2.20 0.34
CA ALA A 116 -5.81 1.94 0.06
C ALA A 116 -5.15 1.07 1.13
N LEU A 117 -5.42 1.33 2.41
CA LEU A 117 -4.89 0.59 3.54
C LEU A 117 -5.51 -0.81 3.64
N GLU A 118 -6.83 -0.93 3.45
CA GLU A 118 -7.50 -2.22 3.41
C GLU A 118 -6.93 -3.12 2.31
N LEU A 119 -6.79 -2.59 1.10
CA LEU A 119 -6.19 -3.33 0.00
C LEU A 119 -4.71 -3.65 0.25
N ALA A 120 -3.96 -2.73 0.85
CA ALA A 120 -2.55 -2.96 1.19
C ALA A 120 -2.39 -4.11 2.18
N ASP A 121 -3.23 -4.19 3.21
CA ASP A 121 -3.22 -5.27 4.20
C ASP A 121 -3.47 -6.63 3.54
N PHE A 122 -4.49 -6.72 2.71
CA PHE A 122 -4.74 -7.92 1.93
C PHE A 122 -3.54 -8.33 1.06
N LEU A 123 -2.94 -7.37 0.35
CA LEU A 123 -1.80 -7.64 -0.54
C LEU A 123 -0.52 -8.03 0.22
N ILE A 124 -0.31 -7.49 1.42
CA ILE A 124 0.79 -7.88 2.32
C ILE A 124 0.59 -9.33 2.79
N GLU A 125 -0.61 -9.68 3.24
CA GLU A 125 -0.95 -11.05 3.66
C GLU A 125 -0.78 -12.07 2.52
N GLN A 126 -1.10 -11.67 1.29
CA GLN A 126 -0.90 -12.50 0.10
C GLN A 126 0.57 -12.56 -0.37
N GLY A 127 1.48 -11.82 0.24
CA GLY A 127 2.90 -11.77 -0.15
C GLY A 127 3.14 -11.14 -1.53
N GLN A 128 2.26 -10.23 -1.97
CA GLN A 128 2.37 -9.57 -3.26
C GLN A 128 3.60 -8.66 -3.34
N GLN A 129 4.12 -8.47 -4.55
CA GLN A 129 5.32 -7.69 -4.79
C GLN A 129 4.98 -6.36 -5.48
N MET A 130 5.74 -5.31 -5.16
CA MET A 130 5.62 -4.03 -5.85
C MET A 130 6.02 -4.15 -7.32
N PRO A 131 5.40 -3.34 -8.23
CA PRO A 131 5.79 -3.27 -9.63
C PRO A 131 7.27 -2.90 -9.80
N GLU A 132 7.89 -3.36 -10.90
CA GLU A 132 9.33 -3.14 -11.17
C GLU A 132 9.83 -1.71 -11.01
N ARG A 133 9.01 -0.71 -11.30
CA ARG A 133 9.36 0.70 -11.12
C ARG A 133 9.62 1.09 -9.65
N PHE A 134 9.14 0.28 -8.70
CA PHE A 134 9.36 0.43 -7.26
C PHE A 134 10.36 -0.57 -6.69
N LYS A 135 11.34 -1.03 -7.47
CA LYS A 135 12.29 -2.14 -7.20
C LYS A 135 12.94 -2.18 -5.82
N ARG A 136 12.95 -1.06 -5.10
CA ARG A 136 13.62 -0.93 -3.81
C ARG A 136 12.64 -0.84 -2.64
N ARG A 137 11.35 -1.02 -2.89
CA ARG A 137 10.30 -0.91 -1.88
C ARG A 137 9.42 -2.15 -1.91
N ASP A 138 9.18 -2.72 -0.75
CA ASP A 138 8.06 -3.62 -0.51
C ASP A 138 6.77 -2.81 -0.26
N ILE A 139 5.65 -3.48 -0.13
CA ILE A 139 4.36 -2.81 0.10
C ILE A 139 4.37 -2.04 1.42
N PRO A 140 4.83 -2.60 2.58
CA PRO A 140 4.93 -1.85 3.84
C PRO A 140 5.75 -0.56 3.71
N THR A 141 6.92 -0.64 3.07
CA THR A 141 7.77 0.54 2.83
C THR A 141 7.07 1.59 1.97
N PHE A 142 6.38 1.15 0.90
CA PHE A 142 5.63 2.06 0.02
C PHE A 142 4.50 2.76 0.79
N VAL A 143 3.70 2.00 1.55
CA VAL A 143 2.57 2.53 2.34
C VAL A 143 3.07 3.55 3.37
N ALA A 144 4.10 3.21 4.13
CA ALA A 144 4.66 4.09 5.13
C ALA A 144 5.20 5.40 4.53
N ASP A 145 5.93 5.33 3.42
CA ASP A 145 6.43 6.53 2.73
C ASP A 145 5.26 7.37 2.20
N ALA A 146 4.26 6.76 1.54
CA ALA A 146 3.13 7.48 0.94
C ALA A 146 2.30 8.24 1.99
N VAL A 147 1.97 7.59 3.11
CA VAL A 147 1.25 8.24 4.21
C VAL A 147 2.08 9.33 4.86
N CYS A 148 3.39 9.10 5.07
CA CYS A 148 4.28 10.10 5.65
C CYS A 148 4.41 11.35 4.76
N GLU A 149 4.58 11.18 3.45
CA GLU A 149 4.69 12.28 2.48
C GLU A 149 3.40 13.10 2.44
N TRP A 150 2.25 12.43 2.38
CA TRP A 150 0.96 13.10 2.45
C TRP A 150 0.75 13.81 3.78
N ALA A 151 1.02 13.16 4.90
CA ALA A 151 0.86 13.74 6.24
C ALA A 151 1.74 15.00 6.42
N TYR A 152 2.94 15.00 5.84
CA TYR A 152 3.80 16.17 5.86
C TYR A 152 3.24 17.31 5.00
N ALA A 153 2.63 17.01 3.84
CA ALA A 153 1.96 18.01 3.02
C ALA A 153 0.73 18.61 3.74
N GLU A 154 -0.07 17.77 4.42
CA GLU A 154 -1.19 18.22 5.25
C GLU A 154 -0.72 19.15 6.39
N TYR A 155 0.32 18.74 7.11
CA TYR A 155 0.93 19.55 8.17
C TYR A 155 1.39 20.92 7.63
N THR A 156 2.09 20.93 6.49
CA THR A 156 2.57 22.18 5.87
C THR A 156 1.40 23.09 5.44
N ALA A 157 0.32 22.47 4.99
CA ALA A 157 -0.92 23.18 4.62
C ALA A 157 -1.82 23.54 5.82
N LYS A 158 -1.36 23.29 7.06
CA LYS A 158 -2.12 23.50 8.30
C LYS A 158 -3.42 22.70 8.37
N ARG A 159 -3.45 21.53 7.77
CA ARG A 159 -4.52 20.55 7.87
C ARG A 159 -4.10 19.38 8.75
N SER A 160 -5.06 18.60 9.23
CA SER A 160 -4.78 17.43 10.06
C SER A 160 -4.45 16.21 9.20
N PRO A 161 -3.34 15.49 9.45
CA PRO A 161 -3.05 14.22 8.85
C PRO A 161 -3.67 13.02 9.59
N GLU A 162 -4.51 13.26 10.56
CA GLU A 162 -5.17 12.20 11.34
C GLU A 162 -6.44 11.71 10.64
N PRO A 163 -6.84 10.45 10.86
CA PRO A 163 -6.22 9.51 11.83
C PRO A 163 -5.00 8.75 11.29
N TYR A 164 -4.75 8.77 9.99
CA TYR A 164 -3.83 7.85 9.30
C TYR A 164 -2.38 7.92 9.79
N LEU A 165 -1.89 9.12 10.18
CA LEU A 165 -0.52 9.26 10.68
C LEU A 165 -0.32 8.52 12.02
N SER A 166 -1.25 8.70 12.95
CA SER A 166 -1.15 8.10 14.29
C SER A 166 -1.52 6.63 14.30
N ASP A 167 -2.55 6.23 13.53
CA ASP A 167 -3.02 4.84 13.48
C ASP A 167 -1.99 3.91 12.84
N LEU A 168 -1.19 4.41 11.89
CA LEU A 168 -0.16 3.60 11.23
C LEU A 168 1.14 3.49 12.04
N LEU A 169 1.36 4.36 13.03
CA LEU A 169 2.60 4.41 13.79
C LEU A 169 2.99 3.07 14.46
N PRO A 170 2.09 2.30 15.11
CA PRO A 170 2.45 1.02 15.72
C PRO A 170 3.02 0.02 14.70
N ARG A 171 2.51 0.03 13.49
CA ARG A 171 2.99 -0.81 12.39
C ARG A 171 4.35 -0.33 11.88
N VAL A 172 4.52 0.98 11.75
CA VAL A 172 5.73 1.63 11.23
C VAL A 172 6.91 1.53 12.21
N ASP A 173 6.68 1.72 13.53
CA ASP A 173 7.71 1.62 14.58
C ASP A 173 7.49 0.36 15.45
N GLY A 174 7.26 -0.81 14.85
CA GLY A 174 7.13 -2.04 15.62
C GLY A 174 6.91 -3.28 14.78
N GLU A 175 5.89 -3.31 13.90
CA GLU A 175 5.51 -4.53 13.20
C GLU A 175 6.25 -4.71 11.86
N TRP A 176 6.44 -3.62 11.11
CA TRP A 176 7.07 -3.67 9.80
C TRP A 176 8.58 -3.55 9.87
N ASN A 177 9.28 -4.34 9.07
CA ASN A 177 10.73 -4.26 8.96
C ASN A 177 11.14 -3.12 8.01
N LEU A 178 11.10 -1.89 8.50
CA LEU A 178 11.43 -0.69 7.76
C LEU A 178 12.83 -0.17 8.13
N THR A 179 13.40 0.64 7.24
CA THR A 179 14.63 1.39 7.61
C THR A 179 14.30 2.44 8.67
N GLU A 180 15.19 2.62 9.63
CA GLU A 180 15.02 3.49 10.82
C GLU A 180 14.66 4.94 10.46
N GLN A 181 14.96 5.36 9.26
CA GLN A 181 14.61 6.70 8.76
C GLN A 181 13.11 6.90 8.61
N ILE A 182 12.35 5.84 8.28
CA ILE A 182 10.91 5.95 8.06
C ILE A 182 10.16 6.18 9.37
N PRO A 183 10.27 5.33 10.40
CA PRO A 183 9.64 5.59 11.70
C PRO A 183 10.16 6.89 12.34
N SER A 184 11.43 7.24 12.13
CA SER A 184 11.96 8.53 12.59
C SER A 184 11.20 9.73 12.02
N LYS A 185 10.81 9.70 10.73
CA LYS A 185 10.01 10.76 10.11
C LYS A 185 8.59 10.85 10.72
N TYR A 186 7.95 9.70 11.00
CA TYR A 186 6.65 9.66 11.67
C TYR A 186 6.72 10.31 13.04
N HIS A 187 7.64 9.87 13.88
CA HIS A 187 7.85 10.44 15.20
C HIS A 187 8.18 11.94 15.15
N LYS A 188 9.01 12.36 14.21
CA LYS A 188 9.31 13.78 14.03
C LYS A 188 8.07 14.60 13.72
N LEU A 189 7.22 14.14 12.79
CA LEU A 189 6.02 14.86 12.39
C LEU A 189 5.01 14.93 13.53
N ILE A 190 4.78 13.82 14.24
CA ILE A 190 3.90 13.78 15.42
C ILE A 190 4.42 14.72 16.51
N GLY A 191 5.73 14.68 16.79
CA GLY A 191 6.35 15.56 17.77
C GLY A 191 6.26 17.04 17.41
N MET A 192 6.40 17.41 16.14
CA MET A 192 6.23 18.78 15.66
C MET A 192 4.78 19.26 15.84
N ARG A 193 3.80 18.41 15.54
CA ARG A 193 2.37 18.72 15.74
C ARG A 193 2.03 18.87 17.22
N ALA A 194 2.57 18.00 18.06
CA ALA A 194 2.39 18.09 19.51
C ALA A 194 3.00 19.39 20.07
N MET A 195 4.13 19.88 19.53
CA MET A 195 4.68 21.19 19.88
C MET A 195 3.73 22.34 19.53
N GLU A 196 3.13 22.31 18.33
CA GLU A 196 2.16 23.34 17.91
C GLU A 196 0.87 23.33 18.77
N ALA A 197 0.52 22.14 19.30
CA ALA A 197 -0.59 21.96 20.24
C ALA A 197 -0.21 22.17 21.71
N GLU A 198 1.02 22.64 22.00
CA GLU A 198 1.57 22.86 23.35
C GLU A 198 1.56 21.59 24.25
N GLN A 199 1.53 20.40 23.64
CA GLN A 199 1.61 19.10 24.32
C GLN A 199 3.08 18.71 24.50
N TRP A 200 3.76 19.37 25.44
CA TRP A 200 5.23 19.39 25.54
C TRP A 200 5.81 18.01 25.84
N GLU A 201 5.21 17.23 26.76
CA GLU A 201 5.67 15.88 27.11
C GLU A 201 5.54 14.93 25.92
N THR A 202 4.41 14.97 25.22
CA THR A 202 4.18 14.18 24.00
C THR A 202 5.17 14.57 22.91
N ALA A 203 5.37 15.86 22.71
CA ALA A 203 6.34 16.39 21.75
C ALA A 203 7.76 15.91 22.05
N LEU A 204 8.17 15.98 23.33
CA LEU A 204 9.50 15.53 23.77
C LEU A 204 9.69 14.05 23.47
N LYS A 205 8.75 13.20 23.93
CA LYS A 205 8.78 11.75 23.72
C LYS A 205 9.00 11.39 22.25
N HIS A 206 8.20 11.99 21.37
CA HIS A 206 8.27 11.65 19.94
C HIS A 206 9.55 12.21 19.26
N LEU A 207 9.98 13.41 19.59
CA LEU A 207 11.22 13.96 19.01
C LEU A 207 12.48 13.25 19.50
N GLU A 208 12.50 12.79 20.74
CA GLU A 208 13.57 11.95 21.28
C GLU A 208 13.60 10.60 20.57
N ARG A 209 12.45 9.92 20.44
CA ARG A 209 12.34 8.66 19.71
C ARG A 209 12.79 8.81 18.25
N SER A 210 12.40 9.89 17.58
CA SER A 210 12.86 10.19 16.22
C SER A 210 14.39 10.30 16.13
N THR A 211 15.03 10.89 17.15
CA THR A 211 16.49 11.07 17.19
C THR A 211 17.22 9.76 17.55
N GLU A 212 16.62 8.91 18.40
CA GLU A 212 17.12 7.57 18.71
C GLU A 212 17.16 6.70 17.45
N LEU A 213 16.06 6.70 16.69
CA LEU A 213 15.93 5.94 15.43
C LEU A 213 16.90 6.47 14.36
N TYR A 214 17.04 7.78 14.25
CA TYR A 214 17.91 8.41 13.26
C TYR A 214 18.54 9.68 13.80
N ALA A 215 19.82 9.58 14.20
CA ALA A 215 20.55 10.66 14.85
C ALA A 215 20.61 11.97 14.03
N GLN A 216 20.50 11.86 12.69
CA GLN A 216 20.50 13.02 11.78
C GLN A 216 19.11 13.62 11.54
N ALA A 217 18.09 13.23 12.31
CA ALA A 217 16.72 13.74 12.17
C ALA A 217 16.59 15.27 12.38
N GLY A 218 17.57 15.91 13.03
CA GLY A 218 17.64 17.36 13.18
C GLY A 218 16.68 17.92 14.23
N ASN A 219 16.41 17.18 15.31
CA ASN A 219 15.46 17.56 16.36
C ASN A 219 16.09 18.29 17.57
N ASN A 220 17.41 18.36 17.67
CA ASN A 220 18.13 18.82 18.85
C ASN A 220 17.68 20.21 19.34
N THR A 221 17.44 21.16 18.44
CA THR A 221 16.99 22.50 18.81
C THR A 221 15.59 22.48 19.42
N ARG A 222 14.66 21.70 18.83
CA ARG A 222 13.29 21.54 19.33
C ARG A 222 13.27 20.87 20.71
N ILE A 223 14.03 19.79 20.87
CA ILE A 223 14.17 19.07 22.16
C ILE A 223 14.68 20.00 23.26
N LYS A 224 15.72 20.81 22.98
CA LYS A 224 16.23 21.80 23.94
C LYS A 224 15.17 22.85 24.29
N GLN A 225 14.41 23.33 23.31
CA GLN A 225 13.33 24.29 23.54
C GLN A 225 12.24 23.72 24.45
N ILE A 226 11.78 22.49 24.15
CA ILE A 226 10.72 21.82 24.93
C ILE A 226 11.17 21.61 26.37
N ARG A 227 12.39 21.08 26.58
CA ARG A 227 12.94 20.86 27.94
C ARG A 227 12.95 22.14 28.75
N ARG A 228 13.40 23.28 28.18
CA ARG A 228 13.36 24.59 28.84
C ARG A 228 11.93 25.05 29.16
N THR A 229 10.94 24.74 28.32
CA THR A 229 9.55 25.08 28.58
C THR A 229 9.00 24.27 29.73
N LEU A 230 9.23 22.97 29.76
CA LEU A 230 8.83 22.07 30.85
C LEU A 230 9.47 22.47 32.19
N GLU A 231 10.77 22.79 32.20
CA GLU A 231 11.47 23.29 33.40
C GLU A 231 10.80 24.56 33.96
N LYS A 232 10.43 25.51 33.09
CA LYS A 232 9.71 26.75 33.52
C LYS A 232 8.31 26.45 34.06
N GLN A 233 7.57 25.51 33.45
CA GLN A 233 6.25 25.12 33.93
C GLN A 233 6.33 24.44 35.29
N THR A 234 7.30 23.56 35.50
CA THR A 234 7.56 22.91 36.79
C THR A 234 7.95 23.94 37.87
N ALA A 235 8.82 24.89 37.51
CA ALA A 235 9.22 25.97 38.46
C ALA A 235 8.07 26.94 38.80
N ALA A 236 7.12 27.13 37.87
CA ALA A 236 5.95 28.02 38.08
C ALA A 236 4.82 27.32 38.86
N ASN A 237 4.80 26.00 38.92
CA ASN A 237 3.83 25.15 39.60
C ASN A 237 4.55 24.20 40.57
N PRO A 238 5.20 24.73 41.64
CA PRO A 238 5.78 23.85 42.65
C PRO A 238 4.61 23.08 43.26
N ALA A 239 4.65 21.74 43.17
CA ALA A 239 3.63 20.86 43.70
C ALA A 239 3.29 21.27 45.14
N THR A 240 2.03 21.57 45.37
CA THR A 240 1.46 21.63 46.71
C THR A 240 1.50 20.19 47.25
N GLU A 241 2.57 19.86 48.02
CA GLU A 241 2.61 18.69 48.89
C GLU A 241 1.54 18.81 50.00
#